data_9d1a91b76cb300d42385b44956468c1f
#
_entry.id   9d1a91b76cb300d42385b44956468c1f
#
_cell.length_a   1.000
_cell.length_b   1.000
_cell.length_c   1.000
_cell.angle_alpha   90.00
_cell.angle_beta   90.00
_cell.angle_gamma   90.00
#
_symmetry.space_group_name_H-M   'P 1'
#
loop_
_entity.id
_entity.type
_entity.pdbx_description
1 polymer ?
#
loop_
_entity_poly.entity_id
_entity_poly.type
_entity_poly.pdbx_seq_one_letter_code
_entity_poly.pdbx_strand_id
1 'polypeptide(L)'
;MSYENYLAGDPVIITAALTGGVQGKEATPHLPETPEEIGTAAAEAEEAGASVVHVHARKDNGERTFATERFQEIDDEIRRQADDVIIQHSTGGTGASDEDRHLPLRTDPAPEMASLDMGPMNRYDHLTSENTRGLVDSLHEEMVERGIKPELEIFNDGHMNETYGLLDRRDLADPVYGTLIFGPGTLTPPKPRNFINAIDNLPEGAQFNTLGFGRHQLPFVTMGILFGGHVRVGLEDNIYYERGELATSNAQLVERVARIADELGREVATPSQAREILNL
;
A
#
# COMPACT_ATOMS: atom_id res chain seq x y z
N MET A 1 10.86 14.57 -11.46
CA MET A 1 10.73 14.45 -10.01
C MET A 1 11.78 13.48 -9.52
N SER A 2 12.03 13.35 -8.27
CA SER A 2 12.55 12.14 -7.69
C SER A 2 13.97 12.23 -7.18
N TYR A 3 14.99 12.29 -8.02
CA TYR A 3 16.36 12.40 -7.52
C TYR A 3 16.62 13.74 -6.83
N GLU A 4 15.93 14.79 -7.25
CA GLU A 4 15.92 16.09 -6.56
C GLU A 4 15.33 15.99 -5.14
N ASN A 5 14.27 15.20 -4.94
CA ASN A 5 13.68 14.97 -3.60
C ASN A 5 14.66 14.22 -2.69
N TYR A 6 15.40 13.24 -3.22
CA TYR A 6 16.47 12.60 -2.47
C TYR A 6 17.56 13.60 -2.08
N LEU A 7 18.01 14.44 -3.02
CA LEU A 7 19.01 15.47 -2.75
C LEU A 7 18.51 16.57 -1.80
N ALA A 8 17.21 16.83 -1.77
CA ALA A 8 16.59 17.76 -0.83
C ALA A 8 16.48 17.18 0.60
N GLY A 9 16.65 15.86 0.75
CA GLY A 9 16.54 15.18 2.04
C GLY A 9 15.10 15.01 2.54
N ASP A 10 14.12 15.00 1.63
CA ASP A 10 12.72 14.83 1.99
C ASP A 10 12.51 13.51 2.75
N PRO A 11 11.71 13.49 3.83
CA PRO A 11 11.45 12.29 4.60
C PRO A 11 10.79 11.19 3.78
N VAL A 12 11.09 9.92 4.10
CA VAL A 12 10.50 8.76 3.44
C VAL A 12 9.32 8.21 4.24
N ILE A 13 8.14 8.14 3.62
CA ILE A 13 6.98 7.45 4.19
C ILE A 13 7.22 5.95 4.04
N ILE A 14 7.04 5.20 5.13
CA ILE A 14 7.04 3.73 5.11
C ILE A 14 5.61 3.26 5.35
N THR A 15 5.04 2.56 4.38
CA THR A 15 3.76 1.87 4.49
C THR A 15 4.00 0.41 4.88
N ALA A 16 3.40 -0.03 5.97
CA ALA A 16 3.41 -1.43 6.40
C ALA A 16 2.14 -2.15 5.93
N ALA A 17 2.25 -3.08 4.98
CA ALA A 17 1.16 -3.92 4.49
C ALA A 17 1.04 -5.19 5.37
N LEU A 18 0.10 -5.15 6.33
CA LEU A 18 0.13 -6.03 7.50
C LEU A 18 -0.31 -7.46 7.22
N THR A 19 -1.45 -7.65 6.55
CA THR A 19 -2.13 -8.97 6.53
C THR A 19 -2.40 -9.56 5.14
N GLY A 20 -2.76 -8.73 4.16
CA GLY A 20 -3.12 -9.19 2.83
C GLY A 20 -4.40 -10.04 2.75
N GLY A 21 -4.85 -10.26 1.51
CA GLY A 21 -6.08 -11.01 1.23
C GLY A 21 -5.86 -12.36 0.55
N VAL A 22 -4.63 -12.80 0.31
CA VAL A 22 -4.33 -14.00 -0.51
C VAL A 22 -3.75 -15.12 0.32
N GLN A 23 -2.59 -14.93 0.95
CA GLN A 23 -1.94 -15.92 1.81
C GLN A 23 -2.35 -15.71 3.27
N GLY A 24 -2.39 -16.79 4.05
CA GLY A 24 -2.74 -16.78 5.46
C GLY A 24 -1.66 -17.41 6.34
N LYS A 25 -2.03 -17.80 7.56
CA LYS A 25 -1.13 -18.43 8.53
C LYS A 25 -0.53 -19.77 8.06
N GLU A 26 -1.08 -20.36 7.00
CA GLU A 26 -0.48 -21.53 6.34
C GLU A 26 0.84 -21.19 5.63
N ALA A 27 1.02 -19.95 5.19
CA ALA A 27 2.25 -19.48 4.54
C ALA A 27 3.30 -19.00 5.55
N THR A 28 2.86 -18.31 6.60
CA THR A 28 3.69 -17.88 7.74
C THR A 28 2.83 -17.74 8.99
N PRO A 29 3.24 -18.30 10.14
CA PRO A 29 2.49 -18.18 11.40
C PRO A 29 2.46 -16.75 11.94
N HIS A 30 3.29 -15.86 11.40
CA HIS A 30 3.45 -14.47 11.86
C HIS A 30 2.48 -13.49 11.18
N LEU A 31 1.66 -13.96 10.21
CA LEU A 31 0.69 -13.11 9.53
C LEU A 31 -0.46 -12.76 10.50
N PRO A 32 -0.77 -11.49 10.77
CA PRO A 32 -1.91 -11.11 11.60
C PRO A 32 -3.21 -11.29 10.81
N GLU A 33 -4.22 -11.94 11.40
CA GLU A 33 -5.51 -12.21 10.75
C GLU A 33 -6.71 -11.69 11.53
N THR A 34 -6.61 -11.64 12.88
CA THR A 34 -7.68 -11.09 13.72
C THR A 34 -7.52 -9.58 13.92
N PRO A 35 -8.59 -8.84 14.22
CA PRO A 35 -8.49 -7.41 14.54
C PRO A 35 -7.45 -7.11 15.62
N GLU A 36 -7.40 -7.88 16.70
CA GLU A 36 -6.44 -7.71 17.78
C GLU A 36 -4.99 -7.94 17.31
N GLU A 37 -4.74 -8.98 16.52
CA GLU A 37 -3.42 -9.25 15.92
C GLU A 37 -3.00 -8.13 14.96
N ILE A 38 -3.94 -7.60 14.16
CA ILE A 38 -3.68 -6.49 13.23
C ILE A 38 -3.39 -5.20 14.00
N GLY A 39 -4.15 -4.91 15.06
CA GLY A 39 -3.88 -3.77 15.94
C GLY A 39 -2.49 -3.83 16.58
N THR A 40 -2.10 -5.02 17.10
CA THR A 40 -0.76 -5.24 17.64
C THR A 40 0.33 -5.05 16.58
N ALA A 41 0.15 -5.63 15.40
CA ALA A 41 1.11 -5.50 14.30
C ALA A 41 1.21 -4.05 13.78
N ALA A 42 0.13 -3.27 13.84
CA ALA A 42 0.13 -1.86 13.49
C ALA A 42 0.96 -1.04 14.48
N ALA A 43 0.75 -1.24 15.79
CA ALA A 43 1.52 -0.56 16.83
C ALA A 43 3.02 -0.90 16.75
N GLU A 44 3.37 -2.18 16.59
CA GLU A 44 4.77 -2.60 16.41
C GLU A 44 5.39 -2.00 15.14
N ALA A 45 4.62 -1.92 14.03
CA ALA A 45 5.09 -1.32 12.79
C ALA A 45 5.30 0.19 12.93
N GLU A 46 4.41 0.91 13.63
CA GLU A 46 4.56 2.33 13.93
C GLU A 46 5.81 2.59 14.78
N GLU A 47 6.02 1.83 15.85
CA GLU A 47 7.24 1.93 16.68
C GLU A 47 8.50 1.69 15.86
N ALA A 48 8.45 0.80 14.86
CA ALA A 48 9.54 0.51 13.93
C ALA A 48 9.76 1.61 12.87
N GLY A 49 8.84 2.57 12.73
CA GLY A 49 8.93 3.71 11.82
C GLY A 49 7.93 3.71 10.66
N ALA A 50 6.90 2.86 10.66
CA ALA A 50 5.82 2.99 9.67
C ALA A 50 4.95 4.21 9.97
N SER A 51 4.66 5.01 8.94
CA SER A 51 3.71 6.13 9.04
C SER A 51 2.31 5.72 8.61
N VAL A 52 2.19 4.69 7.77
CA VAL A 52 0.95 4.19 7.20
C VAL A 52 0.87 2.68 7.40
N VAL A 53 -0.31 2.18 7.76
CA VAL A 53 -0.60 0.75 7.74
C VAL A 53 -1.67 0.43 6.71
N HIS A 54 -1.39 -0.52 5.81
CA HIS A 54 -2.31 -1.02 4.81
C HIS A 54 -2.95 -2.31 5.32
N VAL A 55 -4.28 -2.36 5.33
CA VAL A 55 -5.02 -3.47 5.92
C VAL A 55 -6.05 -4.08 4.98
N HIS A 56 -6.17 -5.40 5.07
CA HIS A 56 -7.28 -6.21 4.60
C HIS A 56 -8.05 -6.76 5.79
N ALA A 57 -9.28 -7.17 5.57
CA ALA A 57 -10.08 -7.81 6.61
C ALA A 57 -10.28 -9.31 6.33
N ARG A 58 -10.30 -10.11 7.39
CA ARG A 58 -10.57 -11.54 7.34
C ARG A 58 -11.68 -11.93 8.32
N LYS A 59 -12.47 -12.93 7.94
CA LYS A 59 -13.40 -13.61 8.83
C LYS A 59 -12.63 -14.45 9.86
N ASP A 60 -13.32 -14.93 10.89
CA ASP A 60 -12.72 -15.80 11.92
C ASP A 60 -12.14 -17.13 11.39
N ASN A 61 -12.58 -17.56 10.20
CA ASN A 61 -12.05 -18.73 9.52
C ASN A 61 -10.84 -18.45 8.60
N GLY A 62 -10.31 -17.21 8.61
CA GLY A 62 -9.17 -16.78 7.81
C GLY A 62 -9.54 -16.34 6.38
N GLU A 63 -10.77 -16.55 5.90
CA GLU A 63 -11.21 -16.08 4.58
C GLU A 63 -11.28 -14.56 4.53
N ARG A 64 -10.87 -13.97 3.40
CA ARG A 64 -11.02 -12.53 3.16
C ARG A 64 -12.48 -12.09 3.21
N THR A 65 -12.71 -10.89 3.73
CA THR A 65 -14.00 -10.22 3.71
C THR A 65 -13.83 -8.73 3.37
N PHE A 66 -14.91 -8.11 2.88
CA PHE A 66 -14.99 -6.67 2.66
C PHE A 66 -16.00 -6.01 3.61
N ALA A 67 -16.58 -6.77 4.55
CA ALA A 67 -17.59 -6.27 5.46
C ALA A 67 -17.10 -5.04 6.25
N THR A 68 -17.87 -3.96 6.21
CA THR A 68 -17.59 -2.70 6.92
C THR A 68 -17.37 -2.94 8.41
N GLU A 69 -18.20 -3.81 9.02
CA GLU A 69 -18.12 -4.12 10.45
C GLU A 69 -16.76 -4.72 10.83
N ARG A 70 -16.19 -5.55 9.94
CA ARG A 70 -14.89 -6.17 10.20
C ARG A 70 -13.74 -5.18 10.05
N PHE A 71 -13.83 -4.27 9.09
CA PHE A 71 -12.87 -3.15 8.99
C PHE A 71 -13.00 -2.21 10.19
N GLN A 72 -14.22 -1.96 10.68
CA GLN A 72 -14.42 -1.15 11.88
C GLN A 72 -13.77 -1.78 13.13
N GLU A 73 -13.92 -3.10 13.33
CA GLU A 73 -13.25 -3.82 14.42
C GLU A 73 -11.71 -3.68 14.33
N ILE A 74 -11.15 -3.74 13.12
CA ILE A 74 -9.71 -3.56 12.87
C ILE A 74 -9.30 -2.12 13.19
N ASP A 75 -10.03 -1.13 12.71
CA ASP A 75 -9.76 0.29 12.97
C ASP A 75 -9.79 0.61 14.45
N ASP A 76 -10.78 0.09 15.18
CA ASP A 76 -10.91 0.28 16.62
C ASP A 76 -9.72 -0.32 17.37
N GLU A 77 -9.24 -1.50 16.95
CA GLU A 77 -8.06 -2.14 17.54
C GLU A 77 -6.76 -1.39 17.19
N ILE A 78 -6.59 -0.91 15.97
CA ILE A 78 -5.43 -0.09 15.58
C ILE A 78 -5.41 1.19 16.42
N ARG A 79 -6.52 1.94 16.47
CA ARG A 79 -6.62 3.20 17.25
C ARG A 79 -6.44 2.98 18.76
N ARG A 80 -6.72 1.79 19.27
CA ARG A 80 -6.52 1.44 20.68
C ARG A 80 -5.06 1.13 21.01
N GLN A 81 -4.29 0.58 20.08
CA GLN A 81 -2.96 0.03 20.31
C GLN A 81 -1.83 0.87 19.74
N ALA A 82 -2.02 1.49 18.59
CA ALA A 82 -1.07 2.40 17.96
C ALA A 82 -1.33 3.86 18.41
N ASP A 83 -0.32 4.72 18.27
CA ASP A 83 -0.42 6.11 18.74
C ASP A 83 -1.13 7.01 17.71
N ASP A 84 -0.62 7.10 16.46
CA ASP A 84 -1.10 8.07 15.45
C ASP A 84 -0.96 7.57 14.01
N VAL A 85 -0.72 6.28 13.80
CA VAL A 85 -0.49 5.71 12.46
C VAL A 85 -1.68 5.97 11.52
N ILE A 86 -1.38 6.30 10.26
CA ILE A 86 -2.38 6.49 9.21
C ILE A 86 -2.95 5.12 8.80
N ILE A 87 -4.28 5.01 8.80
CA ILE A 87 -4.97 3.78 8.40
C ILE A 87 -5.35 3.88 6.93
N GLN A 88 -4.92 2.88 6.13
CA GLN A 88 -5.28 2.72 4.73
C GLN A 88 -6.02 1.41 4.52
N HIS A 89 -7.22 1.47 3.99
CA HIS A 89 -8.00 0.29 3.64
C HIS A 89 -7.75 -0.20 2.22
N SER A 90 -7.62 -1.51 2.06
CA SER A 90 -7.62 -2.11 0.73
C SER A 90 -9.03 -2.17 0.15
N THR A 91 -9.19 -1.65 -1.06
CA THR A 91 -10.35 -1.92 -1.91
C THR A 91 -10.05 -3.00 -2.97
N GLY A 92 -8.81 -3.50 -3.03
CA GLY A 92 -8.36 -4.51 -3.99
C GLY A 92 -9.11 -5.83 -3.81
N GLY A 93 -9.73 -6.36 -4.86
CA GLY A 93 -10.56 -7.56 -4.74
C GLY A 93 -10.55 -8.48 -5.96
N THR A 94 -10.15 -9.73 -5.75
CA THR A 94 -10.35 -10.79 -6.75
C THR A 94 -11.58 -11.59 -6.38
N GLY A 95 -12.56 -11.70 -7.30
CA GLY A 95 -13.80 -12.44 -7.09
C GLY A 95 -14.81 -11.75 -6.16
N ALA A 96 -14.59 -10.49 -5.79
CA ALA A 96 -15.55 -9.66 -5.08
C ALA A 96 -16.47 -8.94 -6.06
N SER A 97 -17.71 -8.66 -5.67
CA SER A 97 -18.60 -7.78 -6.43
C SER A 97 -18.11 -6.32 -6.34
N ASP A 98 -18.56 -5.48 -7.28
CA ASP A 98 -18.25 -4.04 -7.23
C ASP A 98 -18.75 -3.42 -5.91
N GLU A 99 -19.95 -3.79 -5.45
CA GLU A 99 -20.50 -3.30 -4.18
C GLU A 99 -19.63 -3.71 -2.97
N ASP A 100 -19.16 -4.96 -2.91
CA ASP A 100 -18.28 -5.39 -1.82
C ASP A 100 -17.02 -4.51 -1.72
N ARG A 101 -16.50 -4.06 -2.88
CA ARG A 101 -15.28 -3.23 -2.97
C ARG A 101 -15.45 -1.84 -2.36
N HIS A 102 -16.69 -1.35 -2.25
CA HIS A 102 -17.04 -0.09 -1.60
C HIS A 102 -17.14 -0.20 -0.08
N LEU A 103 -17.45 -1.38 0.47
CA LEU A 103 -17.71 -1.55 1.89
C LEU A 103 -16.56 -1.14 2.82
N PRO A 104 -15.27 -1.36 2.47
CA PRO A 104 -14.14 -0.90 3.28
C PRO A 104 -14.07 0.63 3.48
N LEU A 105 -14.70 1.41 2.59
CA LEU A 105 -14.70 2.87 2.67
C LEU A 105 -15.70 3.41 3.69
N ARG A 106 -16.57 2.56 4.27
CA ARG A 106 -17.76 2.96 5.02
C ARG A 106 -17.65 2.82 6.53
N THR A 107 -16.43 2.71 7.07
CA THR A 107 -16.21 2.77 8.53
C THR A 107 -16.48 4.18 9.07
N ASP A 108 -16.67 4.31 10.37
CA ASP A 108 -16.87 5.58 11.06
C ASP A 108 -15.96 5.68 12.32
N PRO A 109 -14.94 6.54 12.31
CA PRO A 109 -14.56 7.44 11.22
C PRO A 109 -14.03 6.67 10.00
N ALA A 110 -14.16 7.29 8.81
CA ALA A 110 -13.61 6.75 7.58
C ALA A 110 -12.07 6.62 7.67
N PRO A 111 -11.44 5.70 6.91
CA PRO A 111 -9.98 5.63 6.84
C PRO A 111 -9.41 6.91 6.18
N GLU A 112 -8.20 7.30 6.55
CA GLU A 112 -7.56 8.47 5.93
C GLU A 112 -7.18 8.22 4.47
N MET A 113 -6.86 6.97 4.12
CA MET A 113 -6.47 6.53 2.78
C MET A 113 -7.15 5.23 2.38
N ALA A 114 -7.25 5.00 1.07
CA ALA A 114 -7.63 3.70 0.54
C ALA A 114 -6.92 3.41 -0.78
N SER A 115 -6.65 2.13 -1.05
CA SER A 115 -6.03 1.73 -2.33
C SER A 115 -7.05 1.77 -3.47
N LEU A 116 -6.57 2.09 -4.67
CA LEU A 116 -7.36 2.13 -5.91
C LEU A 116 -6.58 1.45 -7.03
N ASP A 117 -6.89 0.18 -7.30
CA ASP A 117 -6.29 -0.58 -8.41
C ASP A 117 -6.67 0.04 -9.74
N MET A 118 -5.69 0.53 -10.53
CA MET A 118 -5.93 1.36 -11.71
C MET A 118 -6.38 0.63 -12.97
N GLY A 119 -6.60 -0.69 -12.90
CA GLY A 119 -7.11 -1.42 -14.07
C GLY A 119 -7.14 -2.92 -13.89
N PRO A 120 -7.67 -3.65 -14.89
CA PRO A 120 -7.76 -5.10 -14.84
C PRO A 120 -6.38 -5.76 -14.94
N MET A 121 -6.19 -6.85 -14.20
CA MET A 121 -4.94 -7.61 -14.23
C MET A 121 -5.15 -9.09 -13.92
N ASN A 122 -4.28 -9.94 -14.46
CA ASN A 122 -4.14 -11.30 -13.99
C ASN A 122 -3.13 -11.34 -12.86
N ARG A 123 -3.59 -11.75 -11.68
CA ARG A 123 -2.75 -12.00 -10.50
C ARG A 123 -2.50 -13.50 -10.40
N TYR A 124 -1.28 -13.92 -10.22
CA TYR A 124 -0.92 -15.34 -10.11
C TYR A 124 -1.50 -16.21 -11.25
N ASP A 125 -1.46 -17.51 -11.13
CA ASP A 125 -1.78 -18.44 -12.23
C ASP A 125 -3.26 -18.45 -12.66
N HIS A 126 -4.19 -18.09 -11.75
CA HIS A 126 -5.64 -18.27 -12.00
C HIS A 126 -6.52 -17.17 -11.39
N LEU A 127 -5.94 -16.12 -10.84
CA LEU A 127 -6.69 -15.01 -10.27
C LEU A 127 -6.70 -13.79 -11.21
N THR A 128 -7.88 -13.24 -11.43
CA THR A 128 -8.07 -12.01 -12.22
C THR A 128 -8.78 -10.96 -11.37
N SER A 129 -8.23 -9.75 -11.34
CA SER A 129 -8.90 -8.57 -10.81
C SER A 129 -9.49 -7.80 -11.97
N GLU A 130 -10.80 -7.57 -11.97
CA GLU A 130 -11.49 -6.98 -13.12
C GLU A 130 -11.49 -5.44 -13.13
N ASN A 131 -11.14 -4.76 -12.09
CA ASN A 131 -11.00 -3.30 -11.94
C ASN A 131 -11.42 -2.50 -13.19
N THR A 132 -12.71 -2.54 -13.51
CA THR A 132 -13.25 -1.83 -14.67
C THR A 132 -13.14 -0.32 -14.48
N ARG A 133 -13.10 0.47 -15.56
CA ARG A 133 -13.13 1.95 -15.44
C ARG A 133 -14.32 2.45 -14.63
N GLY A 134 -15.49 1.81 -14.79
CA GLY A 134 -16.70 2.16 -14.04
C GLY A 134 -16.52 1.96 -12.54
N LEU A 135 -15.92 0.84 -12.13
CA LEU A 135 -15.59 0.57 -10.73
C LEU A 135 -14.55 1.56 -10.20
N VAL A 136 -13.45 1.79 -10.93
CA VAL A 136 -12.41 2.76 -10.54
C VAL A 136 -13.01 4.15 -10.34
N ASP A 137 -13.83 4.61 -11.29
CA ASP A 137 -14.49 5.92 -11.22
C ASP A 137 -15.45 5.99 -10.01
N SER A 138 -16.23 4.94 -9.72
CA SER A 138 -17.17 4.93 -8.59
C SER A 138 -16.48 4.86 -7.23
N LEU A 139 -15.41 4.05 -7.11
CA LEU A 139 -14.59 4.01 -5.88
C LEU A 139 -13.93 5.37 -5.61
N HIS A 140 -13.35 5.98 -6.66
CA HIS A 140 -12.77 7.32 -6.53
C HIS A 140 -13.82 8.36 -6.08
N GLU A 141 -15.01 8.35 -6.67
CA GLU A 141 -16.11 9.24 -6.28
C GLU A 141 -16.47 9.06 -4.79
N GLU A 142 -16.67 7.82 -4.31
CA GLU A 142 -16.97 7.57 -2.90
C GLU A 142 -15.80 7.97 -1.98
N MET A 143 -14.54 7.76 -2.38
CA MET A 143 -13.38 8.23 -1.62
C MET A 143 -13.39 9.76 -1.46
N VAL A 144 -13.61 10.50 -2.55
CA VAL A 144 -13.68 11.97 -2.52
C VAL A 144 -14.85 12.45 -1.64
N GLU A 145 -16.03 11.86 -1.76
CA GLU A 145 -17.20 12.21 -0.95
C GLU A 145 -16.97 12.01 0.55
N ARG A 146 -16.14 11.03 0.91
CA ARG A 146 -15.82 10.70 2.31
C ARG A 146 -14.54 11.35 2.84
N GLY A 147 -13.85 12.12 2.00
CA GLY A 147 -12.57 12.74 2.37
C GLY A 147 -11.42 11.73 2.52
N ILE A 148 -11.49 10.61 1.81
CA ILE A 148 -10.47 9.56 1.80
C ILE A 148 -9.47 9.82 0.67
N LYS A 149 -8.17 9.82 0.96
CA LYS A 149 -7.12 9.97 -0.05
C LYS A 149 -6.94 8.68 -0.84
N PRO A 150 -7.12 8.67 -2.17
CA PRO A 150 -6.83 7.50 -2.97
C PRO A 150 -5.32 7.30 -3.14
N GLU A 151 -4.85 6.06 -2.96
CA GLU A 151 -3.54 5.60 -3.42
C GLU A 151 -3.73 4.82 -4.72
N LEU A 152 -3.18 5.33 -5.82
CA LEU A 152 -3.32 4.73 -7.14
C LEU A 152 -2.35 3.56 -7.30
N GLU A 153 -2.85 2.33 -7.29
CA GLU A 153 -2.01 1.13 -7.44
C GLU A 153 -1.73 0.82 -8.92
N ILE A 154 -0.48 1.02 -9.34
CA ILE A 154 -0.01 0.95 -10.73
C ILE A 154 0.79 -0.33 -10.94
N PHE A 155 0.17 -1.36 -11.49
CA PHE A 155 0.76 -2.68 -11.68
C PHE A 155 1.49 -2.87 -13.01
N ASN A 156 1.22 -2.01 -13.99
CA ASN A 156 1.83 -2.07 -15.33
C ASN A 156 1.61 -0.75 -16.08
N ASP A 157 2.22 -0.64 -17.28
CA ASP A 157 2.16 0.58 -18.10
C ASP A 157 0.72 0.91 -18.57
N GLY A 158 -0.16 -0.10 -18.68
CA GLY A 158 -1.59 0.12 -18.97
C GLY A 158 -2.28 0.86 -17.84
N HIS A 159 -1.97 0.51 -16.59
CA HIS A 159 -2.50 1.21 -15.42
C HIS A 159 -1.95 2.65 -15.30
N MET A 160 -0.73 2.91 -15.76
CA MET A 160 -0.21 4.28 -15.88
C MET A 160 -1.06 5.10 -16.84
N ASN A 161 -1.43 4.55 -17.99
CA ASN A 161 -2.34 5.21 -18.93
C ASN A 161 -3.74 5.42 -18.36
N GLU A 162 -4.27 4.47 -17.56
CA GLU A 162 -5.55 4.65 -16.87
C GLU A 162 -5.46 5.74 -15.78
N THR A 163 -4.29 5.93 -15.14
CA THR A 163 -4.04 7.06 -14.21
C THR A 163 -4.21 8.39 -14.93
N TYR A 164 -3.58 8.57 -16.11
CA TYR A 164 -3.79 9.77 -16.93
C TYR A 164 -5.24 9.93 -17.36
N GLY A 165 -5.88 8.82 -17.76
CA GLY A 165 -7.29 8.83 -18.12
C GLY A 165 -8.21 9.22 -16.94
N LEU A 166 -7.86 8.86 -15.70
CA LEU A 166 -8.60 9.29 -14.51
C LEU A 166 -8.38 10.79 -14.25
N LEU A 167 -7.15 11.29 -14.35
CA LEU A 167 -6.81 12.72 -14.24
C LEU A 167 -7.57 13.59 -15.27
N ASP A 168 -7.77 13.07 -16.50
CA ASP A 168 -8.53 13.78 -17.51
C ASP A 168 -10.04 13.85 -17.21
N ARG A 169 -10.56 12.89 -16.43
CA ARG A 169 -12.00 12.78 -16.13
C ARG A 169 -12.40 13.30 -14.77
N ARG A 170 -11.46 13.37 -13.83
CA ARG A 170 -11.70 13.64 -12.39
C ARG A 170 -10.65 14.57 -11.81
N ASP A 171 -11.07 15.35 -10.84
CA ASP A 171 -10.14 16.12 -10.01
C ASP A 171 -9.58 15.18 -8.92
N LEU A 172 -8.27 14.87 -8.99
CA LEU A 172 -7.58 14.13 -7.95
C LEU A 172 -6.98 15.11 -6.93
N ALA A 173 -7.02 14.72 -5.65
CA ALA A 173 -6.41 15.50 -4.59
C ALA A 173 -4.87 15.56 -4.74
N ASP A 174 -4.31 16.77 -4.75
CA ASP A 174 -2.87 16.99 -4.77
C ASP A 174 -2.22 16.63 -3.40
N PRO A 175 -1.00 16.09 -3.42
CA PRO A 175 -0.32 15.50 -4.59
C PRO A 175 -1.00 14.20 -5.03
N VAL A 176 -1.00 13.89 -6.32
CA VAL A 176 -1.35 12.55 -6.78
C VAL A 176 -0.38 11.56 -6.13
N TYR A 177 -0.90 10.51 -5.50
CA TYR A 177 -0.09 9.50 -4.83
C TYR A 177 -0.27 8.13 -5.49
N GLY A 178 0.82 7.58 -6.01
CA GLY A 178 0.78 6.31 -6.75
C GLY A 178 1.77 5.29 -6.22
N THR A 179 1.36 4.03 -6.11
CA THR A 179 2.26 2.92 -5.78
C THR A 179 2.67 2.18 -7.04
N LEU A 180 3.98 2.18 -7.33
CA LEU A 180 4.61 1.46 -8.42
C LEU A 180 4.88 0.03 -8.00
N ILE A 181 4.18 -0.95 -8.61
CA ILE A 181 4.17 -2.35 -8.17
C ILE A 181 4.89 -3.24 -9.17
N PHE A 182 5.87 -4.01 -8.64
CA PHE A 182 6.72 -4.89 -9.44
C PHE A 182 6.61 -6.35 -8.98
N GLY A 183 6.35 -7.26 -9.91
CA GLY A 183 6.16 -8.66 -9.52
C GLY A 183 5.89 -9.61 -10.69
N PRO A 184 5.44 -10.82 -10.38
CA PRO A 184 5.09 -11.84 -11.38
C PRO A 184 3.73 -11.59 -12.04
N GLY A 185 3.38 -12.41 -13.01
CA GLY A 185 2.11 -12.34 -13.73
C GLY A 185 2.07 -11.23 -14.77
N THR A 186 1.00 -10.47 -14.82
CA THR A 186 0.85 -9.29 -15.71
C THR A 186 1.34 -8.00 -15.08
N LEU A 187 1.99 -8.07 -13.93
CA LEU A 187 2.64 -6.94 -13.29
C LEU A 187 3.90 -6.54 -14.07
N THR A 188 4.33 -5.31 -13.88
CA THR A 188 5.61 -4.85 -14.44
C THR A 188 6.75 -5.76 -13.96
N PRO A 189 7.50 -6.41 -14.87
CA PRO A 189 8.60 -7.28 -14.48
C PRO A 189 9.62 -6.54 -13.62
N PRO A 190 10.11 -7.14 -12.52
CA PRO A 190 10.99 -6.47 -11.56
C PRO A 190 12.42 -6.34 -12.12
N LYS A 191 12.61 -5.34 -12.97
CA LYS A 191 13.91 -4.95 -13.56
C LYS A 191 14.17 -3.48 -13.27
N PRO A 192 15.41 -3.09 -12.92
CA PRO A 192 15.74 -1.68 -12.65
C PRO A 192 15.33 -0.71 -13.77
N ARG A 193 15.45 -1.12 -15.03
CA ARG A 193 15.01 -0.29 -16.16
C ARG A 193 13.52 -0.01 -16.14
N ASN A 194 12.70 -0.99 -15.77
CA ASN A 194 11.24 -0.81 -15.68
C ASN A 194 10.87 0.11 -14.53
N PHE A 195 11.63 0.07 -13.44
CA PHE A 195 11.46 1.01 -12.34
C PHE A 195 11.73 2.47 -12.79
N ILE A 196 12.85 2.70 -13.47
CA ILE A 196 13.16 4.04 -14.02
C ILE A 196 12.08 4.49 -14.99
N ASN A 197 11.67 3.60 -15.92
CA ASN A 197 10.60 3.92 -16.86
C ASN A 197 9.27 4.29 -16.16
N ALA A 198 8.92 3.59 -15.09
CA ALA A 198 7.70 3.89 -14.33
C ALA A 198 7.77 5.28 -13.67
N ILE A 199 8.92 5.65 -13.08
CA ILE A 199 9.12 6.98 -12.50
C ILE A 199 9.04 8.07 -13.56
N ASP A 200 9.70 7.88 -14.71
CA ASP A 200 9.73 8.85 -15.82
C ASP A 200 8.34 9.11 -16.41
N ASN A 201 7.41 8.15 -16.24
CA ASN A 201 6.03 8.25 -16.72
C ASN A 201 5.00 8.65 -15.66
N LEU A 202 5.42 9.00 -14.45
CA LEU A 202 4.50 9.53 -13.44
C LEU A 202 3.97 10.92 -13.85
N PRO A 203 2.74 11.27 -13.45
CA PRO A 203 2.23 12.64 -13.60
C PRO A 203 3.15 13.65 -12.92
N GLU A 204 3.21 14.86 -13.48
CA GLU A 204 3.99 15.96 -12.90
C GLU A 204 3.49 16.28 -11.49
N GLY A 205 4.40 16.43 -10.53
CA GLY A 205 4.08 16.68 -9.13
C GLY A 205 3.60 15.46 -8.32
N ALA A 206 3.38 14.30 -8.95
CA ALA A 206 2.97 13.11 -8.23
C ALA A 206 4.02 12.63 -7.22
N GLN A 207 3.59 12.21 -6.05
CA GLN A 207 4.40 11.43 -5.10
C GLN A 207 4.26 9.94 -5.43
N PHE A 208 5.30 9.16 -5.17
CA PHE A 208 5.24 7.74 -5.45
C PHE A 208 5.73 6.87 -4.31
N ASN A 209 5.09 5.72 -4.18
CA ASN A 209 5.48 4.61 -3.34
C ASN A 209 6.04 3.48 -4.21
N THR A 210 6.89 2.64 -3.65
CA THR A 210 7.48 1.50 -4.35
C THR A 210 7.24 0.20 -3.62
N LEU A 211 6.75 -0.80 -4.35
CA LEU A 211 6.50 -2.14 -3.87
C LEU A 211 7.12 -3.17 -4.82
N GLY A 212 7.84 -4.13 -4.27
CA GLY A 212 8.31 -5.32 -4.98
C GLY A 212 7.84 -6.59 -4.29
N PHE A 213 7.16 -7.51 -5.00
CA PHE A 213 6.70 -8.76 -4.41
C PHE A 213 7.82 -9.74 -4.08
N GLY A 214 7.71 -10.41 -2.92
CA GLY A 214 8.59 -11.47 -2.47
C GLY A 214 10.07 -11.02 -2.43
N ARG A 215 10.96 -11.80 -3.03
CA ARG A 215 12.41 -11.50 -3.07
C ARG A 215 12.78 -10.16 -3.70
N HIS A 216 11.85 -9.50 -4.36
CA HIS A 216 12.04 -8.20 -5.02
C HIS A 216 11.74 -7.02 -4.09
N GLN A 217 11.13 -7.26 -2.92
CA GLN A 217 10.78 -6.20 -1.98
C GLN A 217 12.00 -5.35 -1.61
N LEU A 218 13.02 -5.92 -1.00
CA LEU A 218 14.18 -5.18 -0.53
C LEU A 218 14.93 -4.41 -1.65
N PRO A 219 15.26 -4.99 -2.81
CA PRO A 219 15.91 -4.24 -3.88
C PRO A 219 15.07 -3.06 -4.40
N PHE A 220 13.76 -3.24 -4.54
CA PHE A 220 12.90 -2.21 -5.13
C PHE A 220 12.60 -1.07 -4.15
N VAL A 221 12.36 -1.36 -2.87
CA VAL A 221 12.21 -0.29 -1.87
C VAL A 221 13.51 0.50 -1.68
N THR A 222 14.67 -0.16 -1.76
CA THR A 222 15.96 0.55 -1.73
C THR A 222 16.11 1.50 -2.93
N MET A 223 15.69 1.09 -4.13
CA MET A 223 15.63 1.99 -5.28
C MET A 223 14.61 3.12 -5.05
N GLY A 224 13.43 2.81 -4.48
CA GLY A 224 12.43 3.83 -4.14
C GLY A 224 13.01 4.94 -3.28
N ILE A 225 13.76 4.59 -2.23
CA ILE A 225 14.42 5.55 -1.35
C ILE A 225 15.48 6.35 -2.13
N LEU A 226 16.33 5.70 -2.93
CA LEU A 226 17.37 6.35 -3.74
C LEU A 226 16.83 7.33 -4.78
N PHE A 227 15.60 7.09 -5.28
CA PHE A 227 14.97 7.95 -6.28
C PHE A 227 13.98 8.94 -5.68
N GLY A 228 14.06 9.21 -4.36
CA GLY A 228 13.25 10.24 -3.71
C GLY A 228 11.79 9.88 -3.47
N GLY A 229 11.42 8.59 -3.64
CA GLY A 229 10.08 8.10 -3.39
C GLY A 229 9.88 7.59 -1.96
N HIS A 230 8.68 7.05 -1.73
CA HIS A 230 8.25 6.36 -0.53
C HIS A 230 8.26 4.85 -0.75
N VAL A 231 7.99 4.05 0.28
CA VAL A 231 8.15 2.60 0.19
C VAL A 231 7.07 1.84 0.95
N ARG A 232 6.71 0.65 0.42
CA ARG A 232 5.81 -0.29 1.07
C ARG A 232 6.51 -1.62 1.30
N VAL A 233 6.43 -2.11 2.54
CA VAL A 233 6.89 -3.42 2.99
C VAL A 233 5.83 -4.09 3.84
N GLY A 234 5.96 -5.39 4.08
CA GLY A 234 5.08 -6.12 4.99
C GLY A 234 4.87 -7.57 4.56
N LEU A 235 4.25 -8.33 5.46
CA LEU A 235 4.00 -9.76 5.29
C LEU A 235 2.97 -10.05 4.19
N GLU A 236 2.13 -9.09 3.84
CA GLU A 236 1.24 -9.19 2.70
C GLU A 236 2.01 -9.44 1.39
N ASP A 237 3.10 -8.70 1.19
CA ASP A 237 3.83 -8.67 -0.07
C ASP A 237 5.03 -9.59 -0.09
N ASN A 238 5.61 -9.90 1.09
CA ASN A 238 6.77 -10.75 1.25
C ASN A 238 6.86 -11.33 2.66
N ILE A 239 6.82 -12.65 2.78
CA ILE A 239 6.92 -13.36 4.07
C ILE A 239 8.37 -13.69 4.47
N TYR A 240 9.38 -13.35 3.66
CA TYR A 240 10.77 -13.71 3.93
C TYR A 240 11.60 -12.49 4.32
N TYR A 241 12.37 -12.63 5.39
CA TYR A 241 13.41 -11.68 5.74
C TYR A 241 14.64 -11.88 4.85
N GLU A 242 15.09 -13.13 4.74
CA GLU A 242 16.18 -13.56 3.85
C GLU A 242 15.79 -14.81 3.09
N ARG A 243 16.67 -15.27 2.17
CA ARG A 243 16.42 -16.47 1.41
C ARG A 243 16.32 -17.70 2.32
N GLY A 244 15.12 -18.23 2.45
CA GLY A 244 14.81 -19.41 3.28
C GLY A 244 14.59 -19.11 4.76
N GLU A 245 14.57 -17.84 5.16
CA GLU A 245 14.27 -17.39 6.50
C GLU A 245 13.01 -16.50 6.48
N LEU A 246 11.97 -16.92 7.19
CA LEU A 246 10.74 -16.14 7.31
C LEU A 246 11.00 -14.87 8.13
N ALA A 247 10.34 -13.79 7.76
CA ALA A 247 10.22 -12.62 8.63
C ALA A 247 9.35 -12.97 9.85
N THR A 248 9.73 -12.48 11.00
CA THR A 248 9.06 -12.74 12.27
C THR A 248 7.93 -11.77 12.59
N SER A 249 7.88 -10.62 11.91
CA SER A 249 6.82 -9.61 12.06
C SER A 249 6.86 -8.61 10.90
N ASN A 250 5.81 -7.79 10.79
CA ASN A 250 5.81 -6.62 9.92
C ASN A 250 6.86 -5.59 10.38
N ALA A 251 6.97 -5.37 11.68
CA ALA A 251 7.95 -4.46 12.28
C ALA A 251 9.39 -4.80 11.86
N GLN A 252 9.78 -6.07 11.81
CA GLN A 252 11.11 -6.48 11.36
C GLN A 252 11.44 -6.02 9.93
N LEU A 253 10.45 -6.04 9.03
CA LEU A 253 10.60 -5.55 7.66
C LEU A 253 10.67 -4.03 7.61
N VAL A 254 9.87 -3.33 8.44
CA VAL A 254 9.87 -1.86 8.58
C VAL A 254 11.22 -1.39 9.14
N GLU A 255 11.70 -1.95 10.25
CA GLU A 255 13.01 -1.61 10.84
C GLU A 255 14.16 -1.74 9.84
N ARG A 256 14.12 -2.79 9.01
CA ARG A 256 15.14 -2.99 7.97
C ARG A 256 15.17 -1.84 6.98
N VAL A 257 14.02 -1.37 6.56
CA VAL A 257 13.89 -0.29 5.58
C VAL A 257 14.20 1.07 6.22
N ALA A 258 13.79 1.29 7.47
CA ALA A 258 14.13 2.48 8.22
C ALA A 258 15.67 2.64 8.37
N ARG A 259 16.39 1.55 8.70
CA ARG A 259 17.86 1.57 8.73
C ARG A 259 18.48 1.88 7.36
N ILE A 260 17.89 1.38 6.26
CA ILE A 260 18.39 1.68 4.91
C ILE A 260 18.16 3.15 4.56
N ALA A 261 17.02 3.72 4.94
CA ALA A 261 16.74 5.13 4.74
C ALA A 261 17.77 6.01 5.50
N ASP A 262 18.03 5.69 6.76
CA ASP A 262 19.03 6.39 7.59
C ASP A 262 20.45 6.30 6.98
N GLU A 263 20.91 5.12 6.58
CA GLU A 263 22.21 4.92 5.90
C GLU A 263 22.32 5.68 4.56
N LEU A 264 21.19 5.94 3.92
CA LEU A 264 21.11 6.75 2.70
C LEU A 264 20.91 8.25 2.99
N GLY A 265 20.85 8.65 4.26
CA GLY A 265 20.71 10.04 4.69
C GLY A 265 19.28 10.60 4.54
N ARG A 266 18.27 9.74 4.47
CA ARG A 266 16.87 10.16 4.46
C ARG A 266 16.18 9.79 5.77
N GLU A 267 15.60 10.79 6.44
CA GLU A 267 14.79 10.57 7.63
C GLU A 267 13.51 9.77 7.29
N VAL A 268 13.04 8.99 8.25
CA VAL A 268 11.74 8.34 8.16
C VAL A 268 10.66 9.33 8.59
N ALA A 269 9.63 9.50 7.77
CA ALA A 269 8.52 10.40 8.07
C ALA A 269 7.71 9.89 9.26
N THR A 270 7.42 10.76 10.21
CA THR A 270 6.39 10.50 11.22
C THR A 270 5.00 10.49 10.59
N PRO A 271 3.96 9.91 11.23
CA PRO A 271 2.59 9.99 10.72
C PRO A 271 2.12 11.43 10.45
N SER A 272 2.48 12.38 11.30
CA SER A 272 2.17 13.80 11.10
C SER A 272 2.84 14.38 9.84
N GLN A 273 4.14 14.09 9.62
CA GLN A 273 4.85 14.50 8.41
C GLN A 273 4.28 13.81 7.16
N ALA A 274 3.88 12.54 7.27
CA ALA A 274 3.24 11.82 6.16
C ALA A 274 1.90 12.47 5.76
N ARG A 275 1.08 12.93 6.74
CA ARG A 275 -0.13 13.69 6.46
C ARG A 275 0.16 15.00 5.74
N GLU A 276 1.20 15.74 6.15
CA GLU A 276 1.62 16.97 5.47
C GLU A 276 2.10 16.70 4.03
N ILE A 277 2.94 15.67 3.83
CA ILE A 277 3.45 15.29 2.50
C ILE A 277 2.32 14.87 1.55
N LEU A 278 1.35 14.11 2.06
CA LEU A 278 0.24 13.57 1.26
C LEU A 278 -0.99 14.48 1.23
N ASN A 279 -1.01 15.55 2.03
CA ASN A 279 -2.14 16.47 2.17
C ASN A 279 -3.44 15.72 2.57
N LEU A 280 -3.36 14.98 3.70
CA LEU A 280 -4.46 14.24 4.32
C LEU A 280 -5.28 15.14 5.26
#